data_75a5a2aa0ecf00d0491bf47331a2148e
#
_entry.id   75a5a2aa0ecf00d0491bf47331a2148e
#
_cell.length_a   1.000
_cell.length_b   1.000
_cell.length_c   1.000
_cell.angle_alpha   90.00
_cell.angle_beta   90.00
_cell.angle_gamma   90.00
#
_symmetry.space_group_name_H-M   'P 1'
#
loop_
_entity.id
_entity.type
_entity.pdbx_description
1 polymer ?
#
loop_
_entity_poly.entity_id
_entity_poly.type
_entity_poly.pdbx_seq_one_letter_code
_entity_poly.pdbx_strand_id
1 'polypeptide(L)'
;MYWDIKSVEPLDNYKLKIVRVDSLEGVLDMTPYLEKGVFRELKDLEYFQQVGISYGAITWPNGQDIAPETVEQELKRSSLLKVSEG
;
A
#
# COMPACT_ATOMS: atom_id res chain seq x y z
N MET A 1 -10.43 -13.26 -3.78
CA MET A 1 -10.32 -12.55 -5.07
C MET A 1 -8.87 -12.59 -5.52
N TYR A 2 -8.65 -12.68 -6.80
CA TYR A 2 -7.28 -12.80 -7.29
C TYR A 2 -6.47 -11.50 -7.10
N TRP A 3 -7.11 -10.39 -6.83
CA TRP A 3 -6.40 -9.14 -6.55
C TRP A 3 -6.08 -8.93 -5.08
N ASP A 4 -6.40 -9.89 -4.23
CA ASP A 4 -6.06 -9.78 -2.81
C ASP A 4 -4.56 -9.65 -2.62
N ILE A 5 -4.18 -9.00 -1.54
CA ILE A 5 -2.77 -8.80 -1.22
C ILE A 5 -2.23 -10.04 -0.51
N LYS A 6 -1.13 -10.57 -1.04
CA LYS A 6 -0.47 -11.73 -0.46
C LYS A 6 0.54 -11.33 0.61
N SER A 7 1.31 -10.27 0.34
CA SER A 7 2.29 -9.79 1.30
C SER A 7 2.48 -8.30 1.18
N VAL A 8 2.89 -7.68 2.28
CA VAL A 8 3.20 -6.25 2.32
C VAL A 8 4.43 -6.07 3.18
N GLU A 9 5.35 -5.21 2.72
CA GLU A 9 6.58 -4.94 3.45
C GLU A 9 6.81 -3.43 3.48
N PRO A 10 6.99 -2.85 4.69
CA PRO A 10 7.26 -1.42 4.77
C PRO A 10 8.68 -1.12 4.30
N LEU A 11 8.80 -0.10 3.47
CA LEU A 11 10.08 0.37 2.96
C LEU A 11 10.35 1.77 3.50
N ASP A 12 11.53 2.30 3.18
CA ASP A 12 11.88 3.67 3.55
C ASP A 12 10.97 4.67 2.83
N ASN A 13 10.86 5.86 3.39
CA ASN A 13 10.12 6.98 2.78
C ASN A 13 8.62 6.71 2.64
N TYR A 14 8.04 5.99 3.62
CA TYR A 14 6.59 5.72 3.66
C TYR A 14 6.08 4.98 2.44
N LYS A 15 6.89 4.03 1.94
CA LYS A 15 6.51 3.18 0.83
C LYS A 15 6.24 1.77 1.31
N LEU A 16 5.40 1.06 0.56
CA LEU A 16 5.07 -0.33 0.85
C LEU A 16 5.35 -1.17 -0.38
N LYS A 17 6.10 -2.24 -0.20
CA LYS A 17 6.25 -3.24 -1.27
C LYS A 17 5.11 -4.21 -1.16
N ILE A 18 4.40 -4.42 -2.24
CA ILE A 18 3.17 -5.20 -2.26
C ILE A 18 3.29 -6.34 -3.26
N VAL A 19 2.88 -7.53 -2.84
CA VAL A 19 2.76 -8.70 -3.73
C VAL A 19 1.32 -9.18 -3.63
N ARG A 20 0.64 -9.32 -4.77
CA ARG A 20 -0.72 -9.83 -4.83
C ARG A 20 -0.71 -11.35 -4.96
N VAL A 21 -1.86 -11.97 -4.72
CA VAL A 21 -1.98 -13.43 -4.83
C VAL A 21 -1.75 -13.92 -6.25
N ASP A 22 -1.92 -13.06 -7.25
CA ASP A 22 -1.65 -13.40 -8.65
C ASP A 22 -0.20 -13.10 -9.06
N SER A 23 0.67 -12.86 -8.09
CA SER A 23 2.10 -12.58 -8.26
C SER A 23 2.42 -11.21 -8.84
N LEU A 24 1.44 -10.34 -9.00
CA LEU A 24 1.71 -8.96 -9.40
C LEU A 24 2.37 -8.23 -8.24
N GLU A 25 3.47 -7.54 -8.53
CA GLU A 25 4.23 -6.80 -7.51
C GLU A 25 4.27 -5.32 -7.83
N GLY A 26 4.42 -4.51 -6.79
CA GLY A 26 4.61 -3.10 -6.98
C GLY A 26 4.96 -2.40 -5.68
N VAL A 27 5.23 -1.11 -5.78
CA VAL A 27 5.53 -0.26 -4.63
C VAL A 27 4.46 0.81 -4.55
N LEU A 28 3.81 0.90 -3.39
CA LEU A 28 2.79 1.91 -3.13
C LEU A 28 3.42 3.01 -2.28
N ASP A 29 3.34 4.25 -2.76
CA ASP A 29 3.83 5.40 -2.02
C ASP A 29 2.69 5.97 -1.17
N MET A 30 2.83 5.89 0.15
CA MET A 30 1.81 6.35 1.09
C MET A 30 1.89 7.84 1.40
N THR A 31 2.91 8.54 0.91
CA THR A 31 3.09 9.95 1.21
C THR A 31 1.84 10.80 0.96
N PRO A 32 1.12 10.63 -0.16
CA PRO A 32 -0.07 11.45 -0.40
C PRO A 32 -1.19 11.24 0.61
N TYR A 33 -1.16 10.15 1.36
CA TYR A 33 -2.23 9.82 2.32
C TYR A 33 -1.92 10.26 3.74
N LEU A 34 -0.68 10.65 4.03
CA LEU A 34 -0.24 10.89 5.41
C LEU A 34 -0.90 12.08 6.08
N GLU A 35 -1.49 12.98 5.31
CA GLU A 35 -2.18 14.15 5.86
C GLU A 35 -3.68 13.96 5.96
N LYS A 36 -4.18 12.78 5.59
CA LYS A 36 -5.62 12.56 5.47
C LYS A 36 -6.17 11.75 6.64
N GLY A 37 -7.01 12.40 7.47
CA GLY A 37 -7.79 11.71 8.49
C GLY A 37 -7.00 10.73 9.35
N VAL A 38 -7.49 9.51 9.41
CA VAL A 38 -6.88 8.47 10.25
C VAL A 38 -5.49 8.05 9.78
N PHE A 39 -5.12 8.33 8.53
CA PHE A 39 -3.80 7.96 8.03
C PHE A 39 -2.68 8.83 8.60
N ARG A 40 -3.01 9.89 9.28
CA ARG A 40 -2.00 10.77 9.90
C ARG A 40 -1.14 10.03 10.93
N GLU A 41 -1.68 8.98 11.55
CA GLU A 41 -0.89 8.16 12.48
C GLU A 41 0.29 7.50 11.81
N LEU A 42 0.21 7.28 10.50
CA LEU A 42 1.27 6.61 9.74
C LEU A 42 2.53 7.44 9.63
N LYS A 43 2.47 8.72 9.99
CA LYS A 43 3.68 9.56 10.04
C LYS A 43 4.67 9.05 11.07
N ASP A 44 4.20 8.37 12.10
CA ASP A 44 5.07 7.71 13.06
C ASP A 44 5.63 6.45 12.41
N LEU A 45 6.92 6.42 12.16
CA LEU A 45 7.55 5.30 11.45
C LEU A 45 7.40 3.98 12.18
N GLU A 46 7.44 4.00 13.50
CA GLU A 46 7.25 2.76 14.27
C GLU A 46 5.87 2.20 14.05
N TYR A 47 4.86 3.07 14.01
CA TYR A 47 3.49 2.64 13.75
C TYR A 47 3.33 2.19 12.29
N PHE A 48 3.92 2.93 11.37
CA PHE A 48 3.87 2.58 9.95
C PHE A 48 4.37 1.16 9.69
N GLN A 49 5.41 0.76 10.40
CA GLN A 49 6.02 -0.57 10.25
C GLN A 49 5.15 -1.70 10.78
N GLN A 50 4.06 -1.38 11.48
CA GLN A 50 3.14 -2.40 11.99
C GLN A 50 2.10 -2.82 10.96
N VAL A 51 2.27 -2.41 9.72
CA VAL A 51 1.39 -2.77 8.63
C VAL A 51 1.24 -4.29 8.49
N GLY A 52 0.05 -4.74 8.16
CA GLY A 52 -0.24 -6.15 7.96
C GLY A 52 -1.34 -6.34 6.95
N ILE A 53 -1.83 -7.57 6.87
CA ILE A 53 -2.88 -7.93 5.92
C ILE A 53 -4.03 -8.59 6.67
N SER A 54 -5.24 -8.15 6.37
CA SER A 54 -6.45 -8.73 6.93
C SER A 54 -7.48 -8.85 5.81
N TYR A 55 -7.98 -10.06 5.58
CA TYR A 55 -8.96 -10.34 4.52
C TYR A 55 -8.51 -9.79 3.15
N GLY A 56 -7.22 -9.94 2.85
CA GLY A 56 -6.67 -9.51 1.56
C GLY A 56 -6.44 -8.02 1.44
N ALA A 57 -6.70 -7.23 2.47
CA ALA A 57 -6.49 -5.77 2.46
C ALA A 57 -5.32 -5.39 3.35
N ILE A 58 -4.69 -4.26 3.03
CA ILE A 58 -3.60 -3.72 3.84
C ILE A 58 -4.20 -3.01 5.04
N THR A 59 -3.72 -3.33 6.25
CA THR A 59 -4.28 -2.78 7.48
C THR A 59 -3.19 -2.41 8.49
N TRP A 60 -3.57 -1.54 9.45
CA TRP A 60 -2.77 -1.19 10.62
C TRP A 60 -3.60 -1.43 11.87
N PRO A 61 -2.95 -1.56 13.05
CA PRO A 61 -3.66 -1.96 14.28
C PRO A 61 -4.83 -1.07 14.70
N ASN A 62 -4.79 0.22 14.43
CA ASN A 62 -5.85 1.14 14.84
C ASN A 62 -6.98 1.27 13.81
N GLY A 63 -7.01 0.39 12.82
CA GLY A 63 -8.15 0.33 11.90
C GLY A 63 -7.97 0.99 10.54
N GLN A 64 -6.83 1.61 10.29
CA GLN A 64 -6.58 2.11 8.94
C GLN A 64 -6.51 0.93 7.98
N ASP A 65 -7.13 1.07 6.83
CA ASP A 65 -7.08 0.01 5.83
C ASP A 65 -7.08 0.58 4.42
N ILE A 66 -6.54 -0.21 3.49
CA ILE A 66 -6.54 0.13 2.07
C ILE A 66 -7.10 -1.08 1.34
N ALA A 67 -8.21 -0.86 0.65
CA ALA A 67 -8.87 -1.94 -0.09
C ALA A 67 -7.99 -2.43 -1.25
N PRO A 68 -8.08 -3.72 -1.60
CA PRO A 68 -7.30 -4.25 -2.72
C PRO A 68 -7.53 -3.50 -4.03
N GLU A 69 -8.74 -3.03 -4.27
CA GLU A 69 -9.07 -2.28 -5.48
C GLU A 69 -8.29 -0.96 -5.54
N THR A 70 -8.15 -0.30 -4.40
CA THR A 70 -7.40 0.95 -4.32
C THR A 70 -5.92 0.70 -4.62
N VAL A 71 -5.37 -0.38 -4.06
CA VAL A 71 -3.99 -0.76 -4.31
C VAL A 71 -3.78 -1.02 -5.81
N GLU A 72 -4.68 -1.75 -6.43
CA GLU A 72 -4.58 -2.05 -7.85
C GLU A 72 -4.55 -0.77 -8.68
N GLN A 73 -5.44 0.18 -8.38
CA GLN A 73 -5.48 1.44 -9.11
C GLN A 73 -4.17 2.22 -8.96
N GLU A 74 -3.63 2.27 -7.75
CA GLU A 74 -2.39 3.00 -7.51
C GLU A 74 -1.20 2.36 -8.20
N LEU A 75 -1.14 1.03 -8.22
CA LEU A 75 -0.05 0.33 -8.90
C LEU A 75 -0.13 0.51 -10.41
N LYS A 76 -1.32 0.47 -10.98
CA LYS A 76 -1.51 0.70 -12.41
C LYS A 76 -1.13 2.11 -12.79
N ARG A 77 -1.51 3.09 -11.97
CA ARG A 77 -1.18 4.48 -12.21
C ARG A 77 0.34 4.69 -12.23
N SER A 78 1.06 4.07 -11.28
CA SER A 78 2.50 4.14 -11.24
C SER A 78 3.14 3.53 -12.47
N SER A 79 2.61 2.40 -12.92
CA SER A 79 3.09 1.73 -14.13
C SER A 79 2.89 2.59 -15.36
N LEU A 80 1.74 3.23 -15.48
CA LEU A 80 1.46 4.11 -16.61
C LEU A 80 2.40 5.31 -16.64
N LEU A 81 2.68 5.89 -15.47
CA LEU A 81 3.62 7.00 -15.39
C LEU A 81 5.02 6.56 -15.80
N LYS A 82 5.44 5.37 -15.39
CA LYS A 82 6.73 4.81 -15.77
C LYS A 82 6.83 4.61 -17.26
N VAL A 83 5.78 4.06 -17.85
CA VAL A 83 5.75 3.80 -19.29
C VAL A 83 5.84 5.10 -20.08
N SER A 84 5.14 6.13 -19.64
CA SER A 84 5.14 7.40 -20.35
C SER A 84 6.49 8.12 -20.29
N GLU A 85 7.32 7.80 -19.31
CA GLU A 85 8.66 8.37 -19.22
C GLU A 85 9.67 7.62 -20.07
N GLY A 86 9.37 6.38 -20.34
CA GLY A 86 10.26 5.49 -21.06
C GLY A 86 10.14 5.62 -22.52
#